data_822557da68dd615073f3381379382628
#
_entry.id   822557da68dd615073f3381379382628
#
_cell.length_a   1.000
_cell.length_b   1.000
_cell.length_c   1.000
_cell.angle_alpha   90.00
_cell.angle_beta   90.00
_cell.angle_gamma   90.00
#
_symmetry.space_group_name_H-M   'P 1'
#
loop_
_entity.id
_entity.type
_entity.pdbx_description
1 polymer ?
#
loop_
_entity_poly.entity_id
_entity_poly.type
_entity_poly.pdbx_seq_one_letter_code
_entity_poly.pdbx_strand_id
1 'polypeptide(L)'
;MASPQTLADLGLPAHVRACLFDLDGVLTRTATLHFAAWKETFDALLAERGLPVFTEADYAAHVDGRRRYDGVRTFLASRGIHPAEGTPDDPPEAETVCGIGNRKDADVRRILNERGVETFPGSVAYLEAVRAAGIPAAVVTASANAVAVLTAAGLIDMFDARIDGVIAAERSLPGKPAPDTFLAGAEALGVAPREAVVIEDAIAGVQAGRAGDFGYVIGVDRLGHADALAEAGADVVVADLGELLADRSSLEQEPTTAPTTEES
;
A
#
# COMPACT_ATOMS: atom_id res chain seq x y z
N MET A 1 4.05 -6.42 33.55
CA MET A 1 4.66 -6.55 32.20
C MET A 1 3.55 -7.08 31.29
N ALA A 2 3.25 -6.41 30.18
CA ALA A 2 2.30 -6.94 29.20
C ALA A 2 2.85 -8.26 28.63
N SER A 3 1.99 -9.25 28.41
CA SER A 3 2.37 -10.49 27.72
C SER A 3 2.86 -10.17 26.31
N PRO A 4 3.85 -10.90 25.77
CA PRO A 4 4.30 -10.66 24.41
C PRO A 4 3.12 -10.90 23.46
N GLN A 5 2.94 -10.01 22.49
CA GLN A 5 1.92 -10.16 21.45
C GLN A 5 2.19 -11.40 20.60
N THR A 6 1.14 -12.13 20.28
CA THR A 6 1.20 -13.32 19.42
C THR A 6 0.67 -13.02 18.02
N LEU A 7 0.96 -13.88 17.05
CA LEU A 7 0.39 -13.76 15.68
C LEU A 7 -1.15 -13.68 15.70
N ALA A 8 -1.77 -14.45 16.59
CA ALA A 8 -3.22 -14.44 16.73
C ALA A 8 -3.74 -13.09 17.28
N ASP A 9 -2.95 -12.38 18.11
CA ASP A 9 -3.30 -11.03 18.60
C ASP A 9 -3.26 -9.97 17.49
N LEU A 10 -2.61 -10.29 16.39
CA LEU A 10 -2.46 -9.48 15.19
C LEU A 10 -3.43 -9.91 14.06
N GLY A 11 -4.32 -10.86 14.31
CA GLY A 11 -5.19 -11.42 13.27
C GLY A 11 -4.43 -12.21 12.19
N LEU A 12 -3.20 -12.65 12.47
CA LEU A 12 -2.33 -13.32 11.50
C LEU A 12 -2.36 -14.84 11.65
N PRO A 13 -2.37 -15.59 10.53
CA PRO A 13 -2.23 -17.04 10.55
C PRO A 13 -0.90 -17.51 11.18
N ALA A 14 -0.90 -18.68 11.80
CA ALA A 14 0.25 -19.21 12.55
C ALA A 14 1.51 -19.48 11.70
N HIS A 15 1.39 -19.54 10.38
CA HIS A 15 2.51 -19.74 9.46
C HIS A 15 3.21 -18.43 9.05
N VAL A 16 2.64 -17.28 9.36
CA VAL A 16 3.23 -15.96 9.02
C VAL A 16 4.46 -15.70 9.88
N ARG A 17 5.53 -15.23 9.24
CA ARG A 17 6.82 -14.93 9.84
C ARG A 17 7.32 -13.52 9.51
N ALA A 18 6.69 -12.82 8.55
CA ALA A 18 7.05 -11.46 8.16
C ALA A 18 5.85 -10.70 7.61
N CYS A 19 5.88 -9.38 7.74
CA CYS A 19 4.85 -8.47 7.24
C CYS A 19 5.43 -7.55 6.17
N LEU A 20 4.74 -7.44 5.03
CA LEU A 20 5.09 -6.58 3.90
C LEU A 20 3.99 -5.53 3.76
N PHE A 21 4.31 -4.30 4.12
CA PHE A 21 3.37 -3.18 4.09
C PHE A 21 3.54 -2.35 2.83
N ASP A 22 2.46 -2.04 2.14
CA ASP A 22 2.48 -0.86 1.28
C ASP A 22 2.56 0.41 2.14
N LEU A 23 2.84 1.53 1.52
CA LEU A 23 3.02 2.82 2.20
C LEU A 23 1.81 3.73 2.03
N ASP A 24 1.50 4.05 0.77
CA ASP A 24 0.54 5.08 0.38
C ASP A 24 -0.89 4.52 0.50
N GLY A 25 -1.68 5.00 1.46
CA GLY A 25 -3.03 4.46 1.74
C GLY A 25 -3.04 3.38 2.82
N VAL A 26 -1.95 2.67 3.05
CA VAL A 26 -1.84 1.71 4.16
C VAL A 26 -1.34 2.39 5.42
N LEU A 27 -0.15 2.99 5.41
CA LEU A 27 0.48 3.63 6.58
C LEU A 27 0.26 5.13 6.60
N THR A 28 0.23 5.76 5.42
CA THR A 28 0.16 7.21 5.25
C THR A 28 -1.04 7.61 4.40
N ARG A 29 -1.59 8.81 4.68
CA ARG A 29 -2.71 9.42 3.92
C ARG A 29 -2.25 10.04 2.60
N THR A 30 -1.15 9.57 2.05
CA THR A 30 -0.56 10.13 0.83
C THR A 30 -1.28 9.69 -0.45
N ALA A 31 -2.10 8.63 -0.44
CA ALA A 31 -2.90 8.21 -1.59
C ALA A 31 -3.79 9.36 -2.13
N THR A 32 -4.41 10.16 -1.24
CA THR A 32 -5.22 11.32 -1.64
C THR A 32 -4.37 12.43 -2.28
N LEU A 33 -3.14 12.63 -1.83
CA LEU A 33 -2.19 13.56 -2.42
C LEU A 33 -1.75 13.08 -3.81
N HIS A 34 -1.50 11.77 -3.94
CA HIS A 34 -1.19 11.14 -5.21
C HIS A 34 -2.34 11.28 -6.21
N PHE A 35 -3.58 11.03 -5.78
CA PHE A 35 -4.76 11.24 -6.62
C PHE A 35 -4.89 12.70 -7.09
N ALA A 36 -4.75 13.68 -6.18
CA ALA A 36 -4.85 15.09 -6.52
C ALA A 36 -3.78 15.52 -7.55
N ALA A 37 -2.53 15.08 -7.37
CA ALA A 37 -1.46 15.37 -8.31
C ALA A 37 -1.68 14.70 -9.69
N TRP A 38 -2.17 13.46 -9.72
CA TRP A 38 -2.55 12.80 -10.97
C TRP A 38 -3.70 13.51 -11.67
N LYS A 39 -4.71 13.92 -10.90
CA LYS A 39 -5.87 14.63 -11.42
C LYS A 39 -5.46 15.94 -12.08
N GLU A 40 -4.63 16.74 -11.42
CA GLU A 40 -4.11 17.99 -11.98
C GLU A 40 -3.33 17.74 -13.26
N THR A 41 -2.43 16.77 -13.26
CA THR A 41 -1.60 16.41 -14.41
C THR A 41 -2.43 15.92 -15.60
N PHE A 42 -3.38 15.00 -15.37
CA PHE A 42 -4.18 14.42 -16.45
C PHE A 42 -5.28 15.33 -16.93
N ASP A 43 -5.96 16.08 -16.05
CA ASP A 43 -7.03 16.99 -16.45
C ASP A 43 -6.51 18.08 -17.39
N ALA A 44 -5.32 18.63 -17.15
CA ALA A 44 -4.69 19.58 -18.06
C ALA A 44 -4.49 18.97 -19.46
N LEU A 45 -3.95 17.75 -19.54
CA LEU A 45 -3.71 17.04 -20.80
C LEU A 45 -5.01 16.66 -21.53
N LEU A 46 -6.03 16.24 -20.78
CA LEU A 46 -7.33 15.83 -21.33
C LEU A 46 -8.14 17.04 -21.84
N ALA A 47 -8.08 18.18 -21.13
CA ALA A 47 -8.77 19.40 -21.54
C ALA A 47 -8.31 19.90 -22.90
N GLU A 48 -7.01 19.88 -23.22
CA GLU A 48 -6.46 20.24 -24.52
C GLU A 48 -6.99 19.37 -25.66
N ARG A 49 -7.45 18.15 -25.34
CA ARG A 49 -7.96 17.15 -26.29
C ARG A 49 -9.49 17.04 -26.30
N GLY A 50 -10.18 17.85 -25.47
CA GLY A 50 -11.63 17.79 -25.34
C GLY A 50 -12.15 16.47 -24.78
N LEU A 51 -11.36 15.76 -23.99
CA LEU A 51 -11.72 14.49 -23.39
C LEU A 51 -12.27 14.65 -21.97
N PRO A 52 -13.07 13.69 -21.46
CA PRO A 52 -13.57 13.70 -20.09
C PRO A 52 -12.46 13.75 -19.04
N VAL A 53 -12.68 14.46 -17.95
CA VAL A 53 -11.75 14.60 -16.82
C VAL A 53 -11.39 13.26 -16.19
N PHE A 54 -10.25 13.23 -15.51
CA PHE A 54 -9.78 12.09 -14.73
C PHE A 54 -10.62 11.92 -13.46
N THR A 55 -11.01 10.69 -13.14
CA THR A 55 -11.90 10.33 -12.05
C THR A 55 -11.24 9.39 -11.03
N GLU A 56 -11.86 9.22 -9.86
CA GLU A 56 -11.44 8.22 -8.86
C GLU A 56 -11.51 6.80 -9.44
N ALA A 57 -12.50 6.50 -10.27
CA ALA A 57 -12.60 5.21 -10.95
C ALA A 57 -11.43 4.98 -11.92
N ASP A 58 -10.99 6.01 -12.65
CA ASP A 58 -9.81 5.93 -13.49
C ASP A 58 -8.54 5.72 -12.65
N TYR A 59 -8.44 6.39 -11.52
CA TYR A 59 -7.31 6.23 -10.60
C TYR A 59 -7.21 4.79 -10.12
N ALA A 60 -8.27 4.25 -9.53
CA ALA A 60 -8.30 2.89 -9.02
C ALA A 60 -8.02 1.82 -10.10
N ALA A 61 -8.55 2.01 -11.32
CA ALA A 61 -8.40 1.03 -12.40
C ALA A 61 -7.01 1.07 -13.07
N HIS A 62 -6.40 2.25 -13.19
CA HIS A 62 -5.27 2.43 -14.10
C HIS A 62 -3.99 2.95 -13.46
N VAL A 63 -4.05 3.52 -12.25
CA VAL A 63 -2.93 4.27 -11.69
C VAL A 63 -2.53 3.80 -10.30
N ASP A 64 -3.51 3.53 -9.45
CA ASP A 64 -3.31 3.20 -8.05
C ASP A 64 -2.44 1.96 -7.84
N GLY A 65 -1.49 2.03 -6.90
CA GLY A 65 -0.53 0.98 -6.62
C GLY A 65 0.53 0.74 -7.70
N ARG A 66 0.45 1.40 -8.87
CA ARG A 66 1.36 1.20 -10.00
C ARG A 66 2.58 2.12 -9.92
N ARG A 67 3.68 1.70 -10.57
CA ARG A 67 4.81 2.59 -10.79
C ARG A 67 4.39 3.80 -11.64
N ARG A 68 4.99 4.94 -11.39
CA ARG A 68 4.66 6.24 -12.00
C ARG A 68 4.44 6.17 -13.51
N TYR A 69 5.40 5.65 -14.25
CA TYR A 69 5.33 5.59 -15.72
C TYR A 69 4.35 4.53 -16.22
N ASP A 70 4.15 3.44 -15.46
CA ASP A 70 3.14 2.42 -15.77
C ASP A 70 1.72 3.00 -15.63
N GLY A 71 1.47 3.80 -14.58
CA GLY A 71 0.22 4.54 -14.40
C GLY A 71 -0.07 5.49 -15.57
N VAL A 72 0.94 6.28 -16.02
CA VAL A 72 0.78 7.13 -17.21
C VAL A 72 0.40 6.31 -18.44
N ARG A 73 1.14 5.23 -18.74
CA ARG A 73 0.87 4.38 -19.91
C ARG A 73 -0.53 3.78 -19.84
N THR A 74 -0.87 3.17 -18.70
CA THR A 74 -2.13 2.43 -18.55
C THR A 74 -3.33 3.37 -18.67
N PHE A 75 -3.30 4.52 -18.00
CA PHE A 75 -4.38 5.48 -18.08
C PHE A 75 -4.51 6.11 -19.47
N LEU A 76 -3.43 6.60 -20.07
CA LEU A 76 -3.51 7.25 -21.38
C LEU A 76 -3.93 6.26 -22.48
N ALA A 77 -3.46 5.01 -22.40
CA ALA A 77 -3.92 3.96 -23.32
C ALA A 77 -5.44 3.72 -23.22
N SER A 78 -6.03 3.79 -22.02
CA SER A 78 -7.50 3.67 -21.83
C SER A 78 -8.28 4.80 -22.51
N ARG A 79 -7.62 5.94 -22.79
CA ARG A 79 -8.16 7.08 -23.52
C ARG A 79 -7.75 7.11 -24.99
N GLY A 80 -7.07 6.06 -25.49
CA GLY A 80 -6.56 5.99 -26.85
C GLY A 80 -5.37 6.92 -27.14
N ILE A 81 -4.68 7.39 -26.09
CA ILE A 81 -3.52 8.29 -26.17
C ILE A 81 -2.26 7.47 -25.97
N HIS A 82 -1.32 7.56 -26.91
CA HIS A 82 -0.07 6.79 -26.90
C HIS A 82 1.13 7.73 -27.11
N PRO A 83 1.58 8.47 -26.06
CA PRO A 83 2.74 9.34 -26.18
C PRO A 83 4.03 8.51 -26.37
N ALA A 84 5.08 9.16 -26.86
CA ALA A 84 6.42 8.58 -26.86
C ALA A 84 6.85 8.24 -25.43
N GLU A 85 7.69 7.21 -25.26
CA GLU A 85 8.14 6.78 -23.93
C GLU A 85 8.96 7.88 -23.21
N GLY A 86 9.89 8.48 -23.92
CA GLY A 86 10.85 9.41 -23.34
C GLY A 86 11.89 8.72 -22.47
N THR A 87 12.55 9.51 -21.63
CA THR A 87 13.57 9.06 -20.67
C THR A 87 13.26 9.58 -19.27
N PRO A 88 13.74 8.93 -18.20
CA PRO A 88 13.57 9.43 -16.83
C PRO A 88 14.07 10.86 -16.59
N ASP A 89 14.97 11.36 -17.45
CA ASP A 89 15.52 12.70 -17.37
C ASP A 89 14.71 13.75 -18.17
N ASP A 90 13.59 13.35 -18.78
CA ASP A 90 12.74 14.28 -19.52
C ASP A 90 12.19 15.37 -18.57
N PRO A 91 12.18 16.63 -19.02
CA PRO A 91 11.63 17.71 -18.21
C PRO A 91 10.10 17.55 -18.03
N PRO A 92 9.51 18.10 -16.94
CA PRO A 92 8.08 18.00 -16.67
C PRO A 92 7.17 18.52 -17.79
N GLU A 93 7.65 19.38 -18.66
CA GLU A 93 6.94 19.96 -19.78
C GLU A 93 6.89 19.04 -21.01
N ALA A 94 7.72 17.98 -21.04
CA ALA A 94 7.73 17.04 -22.15
C ALA A 94 6.43 16.23 -22.22
N GLU A 95 5.86 16.11 -23.42
CA GLU A 95 4.67 15.27 -23.68
C GLU A 95 5.03 13.79 -23.92
N THR A 96 5.92 13.26 -23.11
CA THR A 96 6.30 11.85 -23.08
C THR A 96 5.72 11.17 -21.84
N VAL A 97 5.70 9.84 -21.83
CA VAL A 97 5.31 9.08 -20.61
C VAL A 97 6.15 9.53 -19.41
N CYS A 98 7.47 9.66 -19.60
CA CYS A 98 8.39 10.07 -18.53
C CYS A 98 8.17 11.53 -18.11
N GLY A 99 8.03 12.47 -19.05
CA GLY A 99 7.79 13.88 -18.74
C GLY A 99 6.49 14.10 -17.98
N ILE A 100 5.38 13.47 -18.43
CA ILE A 100 4.08 13.53 -17.73
C ILE A 100 4.20 12.97 -16.31
N GLY A 101 4.89 11.83 -16.16
CA GLY A 101 5.14 11.25 -14.84
C GLY A 101 6.01 12.13 -13.94
N ASN A 102 7.00 12.82 -14.51
CA ASN A 102 7.89 13.74 -13.79
C ASN A 102 7.17 15.02 -13.35
N ARG A 103 6.21 15.53 -14.16
CA ARG A 103 5.31 16.64 -13.77
C ARG A 103 4.55 16.28 -12.50
N LYS A 104 3.86 15.14 -12.50
CA LYS A 104 3.14 14.63 -11.34
C LYS A 104 4.04 14.49 -10.10
N ASP A 105 5.25 14.00 -10.27
CA ASP A 105 6.18 13.83 -9.16
C ASP A 105 6.62 15.15 -8.54
N ALA A 106 6.85 16.17 -9.35
CA ALA A 106 7.16 17.51 -8.88
C ALA A 106 6.02 18.08 -8.01
N ASP A 107 4.77 17.88 -8.41
CA ASP A 107 3.59 18.29 -7.64
C ASP A 107 3.49 17.54 -6.31
N VAL A 108 3.70 16.24 -6.30
CA VAL A 108 3.71 15.44 -5.05
C VAL A 108 4.78 15.96 -4.10
N ARG A 109 6.01 16.17 -4.57
CA ARG A 109 7.10 16.69 -3.72
C ARG A 109 6.80 18.08 -3.16
N ARG A 110 6.20 18.95 -3.97
CA ARG A 110 5.77 20.28 -3.51
C ARG A 110 4.75 20.15 -2.39
N ILE A 111 3.70 19.32 -2.57
CA ILE A 111 2.65 19.14 -1.58
C ILE A 111 3.20 18.52 -0.28
N LEU A 112 4.08 17.51 -0.39
CA LEU A 112 4.72 16.89 0.78
C LEU A 112 5.55 17.89 1.59
N ASN A 113 6.29 18.78 0.91
CA ASN A 113 7.08 19.82 1.56
C ASN A 113 6.22 20.89 2.24
N GLU A 114 5.06 21.22 1.67
CA GLU A 114 4.16 22.26 2.19
C GLU A 114 3.29 21.75 3.35
N ARG A 115 2.82 20.52 3.31
CA ARG A 115 1.79 19.98 4.22
C ARG A 115 2.28 18.90 5.18
N GLY A 116 3.48 18.34 4.94
CA GLY A 116 3.95 17.18 5.67
C GLY A 116 3.22 15.89 5.28
N VAL A 117 3.33 14.88 6.13
CA VAL A 117 2.75 13.55 5.92
C VAL A 117 1.87 13.19 7.11
N GLU A 118 0.60 12.91 6.85
CA GLU A 118 -0.31 12.35 7.84
C GLU A 118 -0.27 10.83 7.77
N THR A 119 -0.33 10.17 8.94
CA THR A 119 -0.40 8.71 9.06
C THR A 119 -1.81 8.25 9.40
N PHE A 120 -2.07 6.96 9.21
CA PHE A 120 -3.25 6.29 9.78
C PHE A 120 -2.89 5.75 11.17
N PRO A 121 -3.45 6.29 12.26
CA PRO A 121 -3.04 5.91 13.62
C PRO A 121 -3.21 4.42 13.91
N GLY A 122 -4.28 3.78 13.43
CA GLY A 122 -4.49 2.35 13.63
C GLY A 122 -3.47 1.50 12.87
N SER A 123 -3.07 1.93 11.66
CA SER A 123 -2.02 1.24 10.90
C SER A 123 -0.65 1.38 11.55
N VAL A 124 -0.34 2.55 12.15
CA VAL A 124 0.91 2.74 12.89
C VAL A 124 0.91 1.87 14.15
N ALA A 125 -0.20 1.84 14.91
CA ALA A 125 -0.34 0.98 16.08
C ALA A 125 -0.19 -0.50 15.72
N TYR A 126 -0.73 -0.92 14.57
CA TYR A 126 -0.55 -2.28 14.07
C TYR A 126 0.91 -2.60 13.74
N LEU A 127 1.62 -1.70 13.06
CA LEU A 127 3.05 -1.84 12.78
C LEU A 127 3.88 -1.92 14.08
N GLU A 128 3.57 -1.08 15.08
CA GLU A 128 4.20 -1.13 16.41
C GLU A 128 3.97 -2.48 17.09
N ALA A 129 2.75 -3.01 16.98
CA ALA A 129 2.38 -4.32 17.53
C ALA A 129 3.13 -5.48 16.82
N VAL A 130 3.25 -5.44 15.48
CA VAL A 130 4.05 -6.38 14.69
C VAL A 130 5.50 -6.38 15.17
N ARG A 131 6.09 -5.21 15.37
CA ARG A 131 7.46 -5.08 15.88
C ARG A 131 7.62 -5.56 17.32
N ALA A 132 6.66 -5.25 18.20
CA ALA A 132 6.64 -5.72 19.58
C ALA A 132 6.56 -7.26 19.68
N ALA A 133 5.90 -7.90 18.69
CA ALA A 133 5.87 -9.35 18.55
C ALA A 133 7.18 -9.94 17.99
N GLY A 134 8.16 -9.11 17.61
CA GLY A 134 9.42 -9.54 17.01
C GLY A 134 9.29 -10.07 15.58
N ILE A 135 8.22 -9.68 14.87
CA ILE A 135 7.97 -10.07 13.48
C ILE A 135 8.68 -9.07 12.55
N PRO A 136 9.58 -9.53 11.66
CA PRO A 136 10.21 -8.67 10.67
C PRO A 136 9.20 -7.97 9.76
N ALA A 137 9.46 -6.69 9.45
CA ALA A 137 8.61 -5.90 8.60
C ALA A 137 9.39 -5.24 7.47
N ALA A 138 8.83 -5.25 6.26
CA ALA A 138 9.32 -4.47 5.14
C ALA A 138 8.24 -3.52 4.63
N VAL A 139 8.67 -2.35 4.12
CA VAL A 139 7.82 -1.49 3.31
C VAL A 139 8.07 -1.77 1.83
N VAL A 140 6.99 -1.93 1.05
CA VAL A 140 7.03 -2.26 -0.38
C VAL A 140 6.09 -1.34 -1.13
N THR A 141 6.62 -0.29 -1.73
CA THR A 141 5.82 0.75 -2.40
C THR A 141 6.29 1.02 -3.82
N ALA A 142 5.36 1.44 -4.67
CA ALA A 142 5.67 1.93 -6.02
C ALA A 142 6.25 3.34 -6.04
N SER A 143 6.19 4.07 -4.92
CA SER A 143 6.63 5.45 -4.80
C SER A 143 8.16 5.56 -4.81
N ALA A 144 8.70 6.48 -5.61
CA ALA A 144 10.12 6.85 -5.54
C ALA A 144 10.43 7.85 -4.40
N ASN A 145 9.40 8.33 -3.69
CA ASN A 145 9.54 9.29 -2.60
C ASN A 145 9.46 8.64 -1.21
N ALA A 146 9.53 7.31 -1.13
CA ALA A 146 9.33 6.55 0.10
C ALA A 146 10.22 7.01 1.27
N VAL A 147 11.50 7.28 1.02
CA VAL A 147 12.42 7.76 2.08
C VAL A 147 11.95 9.09 2.67
N ALA A 148 11.56 10.04 1.82
CA ALA A 148 11.08 11.34 2.27
C ALA A 148 9.76 11.21 3.05
N VAL A 149 8.82 10.38 2.56
CA VAL A 149 7.53 10.11 3.20
C VAL A 149 7.73 9.44 4.56
N LEU A 150 8.52 8.36 4.62
CA LEU A 150 8.80 7.64 5.86
C LEU A 150 9.51 8.51 6.90
N THR A 151 10.46 9.35 6.45
CA THR A 151 11.17 10.27 7.35
C THR A 151 10.21 11.33 7.92
N ALA A 152 9.39 11.94 7.06
CA ALA A 152 8.41 12.94 7.48
C ALA A 152 7.32 12.34 8.41
N ALA A 153 6.97 11.07 8.21
CA ALA A 153 6.04 10.32 9.04
C ALA A 153 6.65 9.79 10.35
N GLY A 154 7.98 9.87 10.52
CA GLY A 154 8.69 9.27 11.68
C GLY A 154 8.74 7.75 11.65
N LEU A 155 8.56 7.12 10.48
CA LEU A 155 8.47 5.66 10.32
C LEU A 155 9.71 5.04 9.68
N ILE A 156 10.75 5.82 9.34
CA ILE A 156 11.90 5.33 8.56
C ILE A 156 12.63 4.17 9.25
N ASP A 157 12.73 4.18 10.58
CA ASP A 157 13.43 3.16 11.38
C ASP A 157 12.52 2.01 11.82
N MET A 158 11.27 1.99 11.35
CA MET A 158 10.29 0.98 11.72
C MET A 158 10.36 -0.30 10.86
N PHE A 159 11.21 -0.33 9.84
CA PHE A 159 11.29 -1.42 8.88
C PHE A 159 12.69 -2.03 8.82
N ASP A 160 12.73 -3.36 8.67
CA ASP A 160 13.97 -4.13 8.50
C ASP A 160 14.44 -4.13 7.04
N ALA A 161 13.50 -3.88 6.08
CA ALA A 161 13.79 -3.76 4.66
C ALA A 161 12.85 -2.76 3.97
N ARG A 162 13.31 -2.22 2.84
CA ARG A 162 12.53 -1.34 1.97
C ARG A 162 12.73 -1.73 0.51
N ILE A 163 11.62 -1.85 -0.22
CA ILE A 163 11.58 -1.96 -1.68
C ILE A 163 10.70 -0.82 -2.17
N ASP A 164 11.32 0.23 -2.68
CA ASP A 164 10.64 1.40 -3.19
C ASP A 164 10.78 1.54 -4.72
N GLY A 165 10.19 2.57 -5.30
CA GLY A 165 10.24 2.82 -6.74
C GLY A 165 11.67 3.03 -7.28
N VAL A 166 12.60 3.49 -6.44
CA VAL A 166 14.02 3.66 -6.83
C VAL A 166 14.69 2.29 -6.90
N ILE A 167 14.61 1.50 -5.84
CA ILE A 167 15.17 0.15 -5.78
C ILE A 167 14.54 -0.75 -6.86
N ALA A 168 13.24 -0.65 -7.07
CA ALA A 168 12.55 -1.40 -8.11
C ALA A 168 13.06 -1.05 -9.52
N ALA A 169 13.36 0.23 -9.79
CA ALA A 169 13.94 0.66 -11.05
C ALA A 169 15.38 0.16 -11.22
N GLU A 170 16.23 0.32 -10.20
CA GLU A 170 17.62 -0.15 -10.21
C GLU A 170 17.74 -1.67 -10.44
N ARG A 171 16.84 -2.44 -9.83
CA ARG A 171 16.78 -3.91 -9.97
C ARG A 171 15.94 -4.36 -11.17
N SER A 172 15.37 -3.44 -11.95
CA SER A 172 14.48 -3.73 -13.09
C SER A 172 13.30 -4.62 -12.71
N LEU A 173 12.76 -4.48 -11.50
CA LEU A 173 11.61 -5.25 -11.03
C LEU A 173 10.34 -4.74 -11.70
N PRO A 174 9.48 -5.61 -12.28
CA PRO A 174 8.14 -5.25 -12.68
C PRO A 174 7.34 -4.68 -11.49
N GLY A 175 6.47 -3.70 -11.76
CA GLY A 175 5.60 -3.11 -10.73
C GLY A 175 4.29 -3.87 -10.58
N LYS A 176 3.57 -3.65 -9.47
CA LYS A 176 2.21 -4.14 -9.24
C LYS A 176 1.33 -3.94 -10.50
N PRO A 177 0.55 -4.90 -10.93
CA PRO A 177 0.16 -6.13 -10.26
C PRO A 177 1.13 -7.32 -10.39
N ALA A 178 2.34 -7.15 -10.97
CA ALA A 178 3.37 -8.18 -10.91
C ALA A 178 3.87 -8.35 -9.46
N PRO A 179 4.22 -9.58 -9.03
CA PRO A 179 4.57 -9.85 -7.63
C PRO A 179 5.99 -9.44 -7.25
N ASP A 180 6.81 -9.05 -8.21
CA ASP A 180 8.27 -8.96 -8.11
C ASP A 180 8.76 -8.05 -6.99
N THR A 181 8.09 -6.93 -6.74
CA THR A 181 8.46 -6.02 -5.65
C THR A 181 8.18 -6.62 -4.28
N PHE A 182 7.07 -7.33 -4.09
CA PHE A 182 6.78 -8.05 -2.85
C PHE A 182 7.69 -9.27 -2.68
N LEU A 183 7.97 -10.00 -3.74
CA LEU A 183 8.95 -11.10 -3.71
C LEU A 183 10.33 -10.60 -3.28
N ALA A 184 10.77 -9.45 -3.79
CA ALA A 184 12.01 -8.81 -3.36
C ALA A 184 11.98 -8.40 -1.87
N GLY A 185 10.82 -7.97 -1.36
CA GLY A 185 10.63 -7.68 0.07
C GLY A 185 10.76 -8.92 0.94
N ALA A 186 10.12 -10.03 0.56
CA ALA A 186 10.22 -11.30 1.26
C ALA A 186 11.65 -11.85 1.23
N GLU A 187 12.34 -11.77 0.07
CA GLU A 187 13.75 -12.10 -0.08
C GLU A 187 14.63 -11.31 0.89
N ALA A 188 14.42 -10.00 0.97
CA ALA A 188 15.20 -9.12 1.85
C ALA A 188 15.01 -9.45 3.34
N LEU A 189 13.83 -9.97 3.72
CA LEU A 189 13.54 -10.44 5.09
C LEU A 189 13.93 -11.91 5.31
N GLY A 190 14.40 -12.62 4.29
CA GLY A 190 14.83 -14.01 4.40
C GLY A 190 13.69 -15.03 4.62
N VAL A 191 12.47 -14.72 4.16
CA VAL A 191 11.29 -15.58 4.31
C VAL A 191 10.75 -16.04 2.95
N ALA A 192 10.10 -17.20 2.94
CA ALA A 192 9.36 -17.62 1.74
C ALA A 192 8.05 -16.82 1.60
N PRO A 193 7.57 -16.55 0.37
CA PRO A 193 6.32 -15.80 0.17
C PRO A 193 5.14 -16.36 0.97
N ARG A 194 4.97 -17.67 1.02
CA ARG A 194 3.91 -18.34 1.79
C ARG A 194 4.00 -18.13 3.31
N GLU A 195 5.13 -17.64 3.82
CA GLU A 195 5.36 -17.33 5.23
C GLU A 195 5.24 -15.82 5.51
N ALA A 196 4.86 -15.04 4.51
CA ALA A 196 4.69 -13.59 4.63
C ALA A 196 3.25 -13.16 4.37
N VAL A 197 2.85 -12.06 5.01
CA VAL A 197 1.60 -11.36 4.74
C VAL A 197 1.89 -10.10 3.93
N VAL A 198 1.05 -9.84 2.92
CA VAL A 198 1.00 -8.59 2.17
C VAL A 198 -0.15 -7.74 2.71
N ILE A 199 0.09 -6.46 2.95
CA ILE A 199 -0.88 -5.50 3.46
C ILE A 199 -0.97 -4.35 2.48
N GLU A 200 -2.14 -4.15 1.89
CA GLU A 200 -2.34 -3.31 0.71
C GLU A 200 -3.73 -2.67 0.66
N ASP A 201 -3.84 -1.46 0.09
CA ASP A 201 -5.11 -0.77 -0.13
C ASP A 201 -5.53 -0.70 -1.61
N ALA A 202 -4.60 -0.96 -2.54
CA ALA A 202 -4.85 -0.91 -3.97
C ALA A 202 -5.13 -2.29 -4.57
N ILE A 203 -6.08 -2.37 -5.51
CA ILE A 203 -6.42 -3.61 -6.24
C ILE A 203 -5.18 -4.23 -6.88
N ALA A 204 -4.32 -3.41 -7.53
CA ALA A 204 -3.11 -3.90 -8.18
C ALA A 204 -2.12 -4.53 -7.20
N GLY A 205 -2.05 -4.04 -5.95
CA GLY A 205 -1.17 -4.60 -4.95
C GLY A 205 -1.71 -5.87 -4.33
N VAL A 206 -3.02 -5.96 -4.07
CA VAL A 206 -3.67 -7.22 -3.67
C VAL A 206 -3.46 -8.31 -4.72
N GLN A 207 -3.64 -7.98 -6.01
CA GLN A 207 -3.34 -8.89 -7.12
C GLN A 207 -1.87 -9.32 -7.13
N ALA A 208 -0.92 -8.41 -6.85
CA ALA A 208 0.49 -8.75 -6.75
C ALA A 208 0.78 -9.72 -5.60
N GLY A 209 0.15 -9.54 -4.43
CA GLY A 209 0.22 -10.47 -3.31
C GLY A 209 -0.24 -11.87 -3.70
N ARG A 210 -1.38 -11.97 -4.41
CA ARG A 210 -1.89 -13.26 -4.91
C ARG A 210 -1.01 -13.89 -5.98
N ALA A 211 -0.55 -13.11 -6.94
CA ALA A 211 0.33 -13.59 -8.00
C ALA A 211 1.69 -14.10 -7.47
N GLY A 212 2.13 -13.62 -6.30
CA GLY A 212 3.37 -14.04 -5.65
C GLY A 212 3.24 -15.22 -4.71
N ASP A 213 2.08 -15.87 -4.62
CA ASP A 213 1.80 -16.98 -3.70
C ASP A 213 2.08 -16.63 -2.22
N PHE A 214 1.79 -15.39 -1.83
CA PHE A 214 1.91 -14.96 -0.44
C PHE A 214 0.90 -15.69 0.45
N GLY A 215 1.34 -16.03 1.67
CA GLY A 215 0.56 -16.88 2.57
C GLY A 215 -0.69 -16.22 3.11
N TYR A 216 -0.74 -14.89 3.12
CA TYR A 216 -1.91 -14.11 3.53
C TYR A 216 -1.89 -12.73 2.88
N VAL A 217 -3.06 -12.20 2.54
CA VAL A 217 -3.21 -10.86 1.95
C VAL A 217 -4.29 -10.10 2.70
N ILE A 218 -3.93 -8.99 3.31
CA ILE A 218 -4.84 -8.08 4.00
C ILE A 218 -5.12 -6.90 3.07
N GLY A 219 -6.39 -6.72 2.71
CA GLY A 219 -6.89 -5.53 2.02
C GLY A 219 -7.25 -4.44 3.03
N VAL A 220 -6.85 -3.19 2.78
CA VAL A 220 -7.24 -2.04 3.60
C VAL A 220 -8.15 -1.15 2.77
N ASP A 221 -9.45 -1.14 3.06
CA ASP A 221 -10.42 -0.36 2.30
C ASP A 221 -10.43 1.11 2.73
N ARG A 222 -9.82 1.97 1.91
CA ARG A 222 -9.80 3.42 2.11
C ARG A 222 -10.81 4.19 1.26
N LEU A 223 -11.35 3.54 0.22
CA LEU A 223 -12.16 4.20 -0.81
C LEU A 223 -13.59 3.63 -0.93
N GLY A 224 -13.98 2.68 -0.06
CA GLY A 224 -15.29 2.04 -0.11
C GLY A 224 -15.41 1.01 -1.24
N HIS A 225 -14.33 0.29 -1.54
CA HIS A 225 -14.28 -0.75 -2.56
C HIS A 225 -13.87 -2.13 -2.00
N ALA A 226 -14.29 -2.44 -0.78
CA ALA A 226 -13.97 -3.68 -0.09
C ALA A 226 -14.23 -4.94 -0.94
N ASP A 227 -15.35 -4.97 -1.66
CA ASP A 227 -15.69 -6.08 -2.55
C ASP A 227 -14.64 -6.28 -3.65
N ALA A 228 -14.15 -5.19 -4.25
CA ALA A 228 -13.13 -5.26 -5.29
C ALA A 228 -11.77 -5.75 -4.75
N LEU A 229 -11.40 -5.38 -3.52
CA LEU A 229 -10.21 -5.92 -2.86
C LEU A 229 -10.35 -7.41 -2.56
N ALA A 230 -11.52 -7.84 -2.10
CA ALA A 230 -11.82 -9.27 -1.86
C ALA A 230 -11.80 -10.06 -3.18
N GLU A 231 -12.41 -9.55 -4.25
CA GLU A 231 -12.38 -10.16 -5.59
C GLU A 231 -10.97 -10.22 -6.17
N ALA A 232 -10.11 -9.22 -5.88
CA ALA A 232 -8.71 -9.20 -6.28
C ALA A 232 -7.87 -10.24 -5.53
N GLY A 233 -8.39 -10.80 -4.43
CA GLY A 233 -7.80 -11.91 -3.70
C GLY A 233 -7.33 -11.58 -2.28
N ALA A 234 -7.80 -10.52 -1.64
CA ALA A 234 -7.58 -10.32 -0.22
C ALA A 234 -8.25 -11.44 0.61
N ASP A 235 -7.54 -11.99 1.59
CA ASP A 235 -8.09 -13.00 2.52
C ASP A 235 -9.00 -12.34 3.55
N VAL A 236 -8.69 -11.11 3.93
CA VAL A 236 -9.50 -10.26 4.81
C VAL A 236 -9.42 -8.83 4.31
N VAL A 237 -10.51 -8.09 4.45
CA VAL A 237 -10.57 -6.66 4.16
C VAL A 237 -11.02 -5.93 5.41
N VAL A 238 -10.26 -4.91 5.81
CA VAL A 238 -10.56 -4.05 6.96
C VAL A 238 -10.57 -2.58 6.53
N ALA A 239 -11.31 -1.72 7.21
CA ALA A 239 -11.26 -0.29 6.96
C ALA A 239 -10.01 0.36 7.59
N ASP A 240 -9.51 -0.21 8.70
CA ASP A 240 -8.28 0.21 9.36
C ASP A 240 -7.58 -0.99 10.02
N LEU A 241 -6.24 -1.06 9.95
CA LEU A 241 -5.48 -2.17 10.55
C LEU A 241 -5.65 -2.26 12.07
N GLY A 242 -6.03 -1.17 12.73
CA GLY A 242 -6.36 -1.16 14.16
C GLY A 242 -7.51 -2.10 14.52
N GLU A 243 -8.41 -2.42 13.58
CA GLU A 243 -9.50 -3.38 13.79
C GLU A 243 -8.97 -4.79 14.10
N LEU A 244 -7.84 -5.17 13.50
CA LEU A 244 -7.20 -6.45 13.75
C LEU A 244 -6.63 -6.58 15.16
N LEU A 245 -6.35 -5.44 15.84
CA LEU A 245 -5.90 -5.39 17.22
C LEU A 245 -7.06 -5.37 18.22
N ALA A 246 -8.22 -4.84 17.81
CA ALA A 246 -9.38 -4.61 18.68
C ALA A 246 -10.28 -5.84 18.87
N ASP A 247 -10.26 -6.78 17.94
CA ASP A 247 -11.18 -7.94 17.91
C ASP A 247 -11.03 -8.88 19.13
N ARG A 248 -10.01 -8.70 19.95
CA ARG A 248 -9.77 -9.51 21.16
C ARG A 248 -10.32 -8.95 22.47
N SER A 249 -10.51 -7.65 22.59
CA SER A 249 -11.08 -7.07 23.80
C SER A 249 -12.57 -7.47 24.01
N SER A 250 -13.23 -7.93 22.93
CA SER A 250 -14.61 -8.45 22.96
C SER A 250 -14.71 -9.95 23.28
N LEU A 251 -13.65 -10.74 23.00
CA LEU A 251 -13.65 -12.18 23.27
C LEU A 251 -13.24 -12.55 24.70
N GLU A 252 -12.58 -11.64 25.43
CA GLU A 252 -12.21 -11.85 26.85
C GLU A 252 -13.33 -11.47 27.84
N GLN A 253 -14.48 -10.98 27.36
CA GLN A 253 -15.62 -10.57 28.20
C GLN A 253 -16.78 -11.57 28.24
N GLU A 254 -16.58 -12.85 27.94
CA GLU A 254 -17.60 -13.83 28.31
C GLU A 254 -17.54 -14.06 29.84
N PRO A 255 -18.61 -13.73 30.58
CA PRO A 255 -18.64 -13.96 32.01
C PRO A 255 -18.66 -15.46 32.27
N THR A 256 -17.65 -15.95 32.96
CA THR A 256 -17.67 -17.28 33.60
C THR A 256 -18.88 -17.36 34.50
N THR A 257 -19.97 -17.93 34.00
CA THR A 257 -21.12 -18.35 34.86
C THR A 257 -20.63 -19.50 35.70
N ALA A 258 -20.32 -19.19 36.97
CA ALA A 258 -20.13 -20.21 37.98
C ALA A 258 -21.42 -21.02 38.18
N PRO A 259 -21.36 -22.35 38.31
CA PRO A 259 -22.52 -23.15 38.60
C PRO A 259 -23.01 -22.86 40.03
N THR A 260 -24.22 -22.38 40.14
CA THR A 260 -24.97 -22.30 41.38
C THR A 260 -25.23 -23.73 41.89
N THR A 261 -24.53 -24.13 42.95
CA THR A 261 -24.90 -25.31 43.76
C THR A 261 -26.10 -24.91 44.61
N GLU A 262 -27.27 -25.42 44.22
CA GLU A 262 -28.43 -25.52 45.13
C GLU A 262 -28.17 -26.71 46.07
N GLU A 263 -27.98 -26.41 47.37
CA GLU A 263 -28.19 -27.37 48.43
C GLU A 263 -29.62 -27.27 48.92
N SER A 264 -30.31 -28.44 48.96
CA SER A 264 -31.53 -28.67 49.68
C SER A 264 -31.24 -29.49 50.90
#